data_65444168495950f9a9420f326e71be0f
#
_entry.id   65444168495950f9a9420f326e71be0f
#
_cell.length_a   1.000
_cell.length_b   1.000
_cell.length_c   1.000
_cell.angle_alpha   90.00
_cell.angle_beta   90.00
_cell.angle_gamma   90.00
#
_symmetry.space_group_name_H-M   'P 1'
#
loop_
_entity.id
_entity.type
_entity.pdbx_description
1 polymer ?
#
loop_
_entity_poly.entity_id
_entity_poly.type
_entity_poly.pdbx_seq_one_letter_code
_entity_poly.pdbx_strand_id
1 'polypeptide(L)'
;DELHTIIGAGGAEGAIDASNILKPALARGEIQIMGATTITEYRKYVEKDAALERRFQPVTVEEPGEEQTVAILKGLRGKYEAHHHVKITDEAVEAAVRLSARYINDRFLPDKAIDLMDEAAARVRFGVPNHTEKLAELRNQITEKELQLEDALSNSDIALAKQCKEEKEALEAELEKQTKKAQREIRRKNLSVTEDDVADVVSGWTKIPVKKLAEGEAARLKKLEATLHKRVVGQEEAVTAVAKAVRRGRVGLKDPRRPIGSFLFLGPTGVGKTEISKALAEAVFGNEQAMIRVDMSEYMEKHSVSKMIGSPPGYVGHEDGGQLSEKVRRNPYSVILFDEIEKAHPDVFNILLQVLDDGHITDSQGRRVDFKNTIIIMTSNAGAQSIVEPKKLGFASSDDEKQNYERMKNSVMEEVRRIFKPEFLNRIDETIVFRSLNKNDMKQIVTLMLKDLTDRCKSQMDITLQIRDSVKNYIVEKAYEPKYGARPLRRKIQNEIEDQLAEEILDGKVKKGDEVIVTTKKNAVVFEVKEQ
;
A
#
# COMPACT_ATOMS: atom_id res chain seq x y z
N ASP A 1 -29.06 -13.85 14.75
CA ASP A 1 -27.71 -13.33 14.51
C ASP A 1 -27.24 -12.51 15.72
N GLU A 2 -25.93 -12.36 15.91
CA GLU A 2 -25.32 -11.58 17.00
C GLU A 2 -25.86 -11.93 18.40
N LEU A 3 -25.86 -13.22 18.74
CA LEU A 3 -26.38 -13.74 20.04
C LEU A 3 -25.82 -12.96 21.24
N HIS A 4 -24.59 -12.47 21.14
CA HIS A 4 -23.93 -11.71 22.20
C HIS A 4 -24.66 -10.40 22.56
N THR A 5 -25.41 -9.78 21.63
CA THR A 5 -26.17 -8.56 21.90
C THR A 5 -27.32 -8.79 22.89
N ILE A 6 -27.90 -9.97 22.85
CA ILE A 6 -28.97 -10.36 23.79
C ILE A 6 -28.39 -10.62 25.20
N ILE A 7 -27.15 -11.11 25.26
CA ILE A 7 -26.48 -11.50 26.51
C ILE A 7 -25.79 -10.29 27.17
N GLY A 8 -25.37 -9.29 26.40
CA GLY A 8 -24.63 -8.12 26.87
C GLY A 8 -25.47 -6.86 27.09
N ALA A 9 -26.77 -6.89 26.81
CA ALA A 9 -27.62 -5.69 26.82
C ALA A 9 -27.92 -5.12 28.24
N GLY A 10 -27.46 -5.77 29.32
CA GLY A 10 -27.71 -5.38 30.71
C GLY A 10 -26.63 -4.54 31.38
N GLY A 11 -25.75 -3.82 30.61
CA GLY A 11 -24.64 -3.03 31.18
C GLY A 11 -25.01 -1.76 31.95
N ALA A 12 -26.26 -1.36 32.01
CA ALA A 12 -26.73 -0.27 32.87
C ALA A 12 -27.39 -0.83 34.12
N GLU A 13 -27.03 -0.32 35.30
CA GLU A 13 -27.66 -0.72 36.58
C GLU A 13 -29.21 -0.56 36.49
N GLY A 14 -29.92 -1.67 36.50
CA GLY A 14 -31.38 -1.72 36.43
C GLY A 14 -32.01 -2.15 35.10
N ALA A 15 -31.23 -2.41 34.05
CA ALA A 15 -31.76 -2.98 32.81
C ALA A 15 -32.01 -4.50 32.97
N ILE A 16 -33.18 -4.97 32.54
CA ILE A 16 -33.51 -6.39 32.54
C ILE A 16 -32.66 -7.07 31.46
N ASP A 17 -31.67 -7.84 31.88
CA ASP A 17 -30.87 -8.64 30.96
C ASP A 17 -31.76 -9.72 30.32
N ALA A 18 -31.97 -9.62 29.01
CA ALA A 18 -32.76 -10.54 28.23
C ALA A 18 -32.29 -12.01 28.40
N SER A 19 -31.02 -12.22 28.72
CA SER A 19 -30.47 -13.54 29.02
C SER A 19 -31.11 -14.17 30.24
N ASN A 20 -31.47 -13.40 31.27
CA ASN A 20 -32.12 -13.88 32.47
C ASN A 20 -33.56 -14.33 32.22
N ILE A 21 -34.22 -13.79 31.20
CA ILE A 21 -35.56 -14.25 30.76
C ILE A 21 -35.43 -15.56 29.97
N LEU A 22 -34.41 -15.73 29.16
CA LEU A 22 -34.21 -16.91 28.31
C LEU A 22 -33.66 -18.11 29.09
N LYS A 23 -32.81 -17.89 30.10
CA LYS A 23 -32.22 -18.99 30.90
C LYS A 23 -33.22 -20.01 31.46
N PRO A 24 -34.36 -19.63 32.06
CA PRO A 24 -35.34 -20.57 32.55
C PRO A 24 -36.02 -21.40 31.45
N ALA A 25 -36.39 -20.76 30.34
CA ALA A 25 -37.04 -21.43 29.21
C ALA A 25 -36.10 -22.40 28.48
N LEU A 26 -34.82 -22.02 28.31
CA LEU A 26 -33.77 -22.90 27.81
C LEU A 26 -33.50 -24.09 28.76
N ALA A 27 -33.56 -23.85 30.09
CA ALA A 27 -33.32 -24.88 31.08
C ALA A 27 -34.42 -25.94 31.08
N ARG A 28 -35.67 -25.55 30.80
CA ARG A 28 -36.82 -26.46 30.73
C ARG A 28 -37.01 -27.09 29.36
N GLY A 29 -36.20 -26.72 28.37
CA GLY A 29 -36.33 -27.21 26.99
C GLY A 29 -37.57 -26.70 26.26
N GLU A 30 -38.17 -25.60 26.74
CA GLU A 30 -39.37 -24.99 26.14
C GLU A 30 -39.08 -24.30 24.82
N ILE A 31 -37.83 -23.90 24.64
CA ILE A 31 -37.36 -23.23 23.43
C ILE A 31 -36.04 -23.83 22.93
N GLN A 32 -35.89 -23.89 21.63
CA GLN A 32 -34.63 -24.22 20.96
C GLN A 32 -34.12 -22.95 20.27
N ILE A 33 -32.86 -22.58 20.53
CA ILE A 33 -32.26 -21.38 19.99
C ILE A 33 -31.00 -21.78 19.18
N MET A 34 -30.94 -21.29 17.97
CA MET A 34 -29.71 -21.30 17.15
C MET A 34 -29.20 -19.85 17.09
N GLY A 35 -28.03 -19.60 17.69
CA GLY A 35 -27.41 -18.29 17.74
C GLY A 35 -26.12 -18.27 16.94
N ALA A 36 -25.89 -17.18 16.16
CA ALA A 36 -24.63 -16.91 15.51
C ALA A 36 -23.90 -15.76 16.22
N THR A 37 -22.59 -15.92 16.40
CA THR A 37 -21.72 -14.90 17.01
C THR A 37 -20.27 -15.14 16.59
N THR A 38 -19.38 -14.20 16.87
CA THR A 38 -17.94 -14.41 16.65
C THR A 38 -17.31 -15.19 17.80
N ILE A 39 -16.20 -15.88 17.53
CA ILE A 39 -15.47 -16.64 18.56
C ILE A 39 -15.01 -15.73 19.71
N THR A 40 -14.60 -14.51 19.40
CA THR A 40 -14.16 -13.51 20.38
C THR A 40 -15.30 -13.10 21.32
N GLU A 41 -16.47 -12.84 20.76
CA GLU A 41 -17.66 -12.44 21.54
C GLU A 41 -18.27 -13.61 22.29
N TYR A 42 -18.24 -14.83 21.70
CA TYR A 42 -18.62 -16.04 22.40
C TYR A 42 -17.80 -16.21 23.69
N ARG A 43 -16.48 -16.10 23.62
CA ARG A 43 -15.58 -16.16 24.79
C ARG A 43 -15.84 -15.04 25.79
N LYS A 44 -16.14 -13.84 25.31
CA LYS A 44 -16.33 -12.66 26.15
C LYS A 44 -17.66 -12.69 26.91
N TYR A 45 -18.73 -13.18 26.29
CA TYR A 45 -20.09 -13.07 26.80
C TYR A 45 -20.72 -14.43 27.18
N VAL A 46 -20.51 -15.47 26.37
CA VAL A 46 -21.18 -16.80 26.60
C VAL A 46 -20.37 -17.68 27.53
N GLU A 47 -19.06 -17.86 27.30
CA GLU A 47 -18.20 -18.69 28.15
C GLU A 47 -18.07 -18.16 29.59
N LYS A 48 -18.20 -16.85 29.80
CA LYS A 48 -18.18 -16.27 31.16
C LYS A 48 -19.43 -16.53 31.96
N ASP A 49 -20.53 -16.88 31.32
CA ASP A 49 -21.79 -17.24 31.99
C ASP A 49 -21.98 -18.76 32.01
N ALA A 50 -21.54 -19.40 33.06
CA ALA A 50 -21.61 -20.85 33.21
C ALA A 50 -23.03 -21.43 33.04
N ALA A 51 -24.09 -20.60 33.18
CA ALA A 51 -25.47 -21.05 32.98
C ALA A 51 -25.82 -21.08 31.48
N LEU A 52 -25.27 -20.21 30.67
CA LEU A 52 -25.44 -20.20 29.21
C LEU A 52 -24.51 -21.22 28.54
N GLU A 53 -23.25 -21.27 28.94
CA GLU A 53 -22.27 -22.21 28.40
C GLU A 53 -22.75 -23.65 28.38
N ARG A 54 -23.40 -24.10 29.48
CA ARG A 54 -23.93 -25.46 29.58
C ARG A 54 -25.18 -25.73 28.72
N ARG A 55 -25.78 -24.70 28.13
CA ARG A 55 -27.02 -24.79 27.34
C ARG A 55 -26.82 -24.57 25.85
N PHE A 56 -25.71 -24.02 25.47
CA PHE A 56 -25.32 -23.85 24.08
C PHE A 56 -24.19 -24.80 23.72
N GLN A 57 -24.39 -25.59 22.68
CA GLN A 57 -23.30 -26.37 22.09
C GLN A 57 -22.64 -25.56 21.00
N PRO A 58 -21.35 -25.17 21.13
CA PRO A 58 -20.66 -24.41 20.11
C PRO A 58 -20.43 -25.28 18.87
N VAL A 59 -20.75 -24.69 17.70
CA VAL A 59 -20.44 -25.26 16.39
C VAL A 59 -19.55 -24.26 15.69
N THR A 60 -18.28 -24.61 15.54
CA THR A 60 -17.31 -23.75 14.85
C THR A 60 -17.52 -23.86 13.34
N VAL A 61 -17.73 -22.71 12.69
CA VAL A 61 -17.81 -22.59 11.25
C VAL A 61 -16.46 -22.05 10.75
N GLU A 62 -15.73 -22.86 10.01
CA GLU A 62 -14.44 -22.48 9.45
C GLU A 62 -14.60 -21.71 8.14
N GLU A 63 -13.59 -20.92 7.77
CA GLU A 63 -13.52 -20.23 6.48
C GLU A 63 -13.50 -21.26 5.33
N PRO A 64 -14.40 -21.17 4.34
CA PRO A 64 -14.41 -22.09 3.22
C PRO A 64 -13.18 -21.89 2.32
N GLY A 65 -12.69 -22.98 1.71
CA GLY A 65 -11.64 -22.89 0.70
C GLY A 65 -12.09 -22.20 -0.59
N GLU A 66 -11.13 -21.86 -1.46
CA GLU A 66 -11.42 -21.15 -2.72
C GLU A 66 -12.41 -21.92 -3.61
N GLU A 67 -12.26 -23.23 -3.79
CA GLU A 67 -13.16 -24.06 -4.60
C GLU A 67 -14.59 -24.08 -4.07
N GLN A 68 -14.74 -24.20 -2.74
CA GLN A 68 -16.05 -24.16 -2.08
C GLN A 68 -16.68 -22.79 -2.24
N THR A 69 -15.89 -21.73 -2.12
CA THR A 69 -16.35 -20.35 -2.29
C THR A 69 -16.85 -20.10 -3.71
N VAL A 70 -16.15 -20.59 -4.74
CA VAL A 70 -16.60 -20.53 -6.14
C VAL A 70 -17.99 -21.21 -6.28
N ALA A 71 -18.18 -22.38 -5.67
CA ALA A 71 -19.46 -23.07 -5.71
C ALA A 71 -20.58 -22.26 -5.02
N ILE A 72 -20.28 -21.62 -3.88
CA ILE A 72 -21.21 -20.73 -3.17
C ILE A 72 -21.60 -19.54 -4.05
N LEU A 73 -20.63 -18.85 -4.65
CA LEU A 73 -20.88 -17.69 -5.51
C LEU A 73 -21.69 -18.07 -6.76
N LYS A 74 -21.39 -19.21 -7.39
CA LYS A 74 -22.18 -19.74 -8.52
C LYS A 74 -23.64 -19.98 -8.13
N GLY A 75 -23.89 -20.43 -6.89
CA GLY A 75 -25.25 -20.61 -6.36
C GLY A 75 -25.99 -19.29 -6.08
N LEU A 76 -25.25 -18.23 -5.69
CA LEU A 76 -25.80 -16.91 -5.39
C LEU A 76 -25.96 -16.02 -6.64
N ARG A 77 -25.16 -16.29 -7.69
CA ARG A 77 -25.06 -15.48 -8.92
C ARG A 77 -26.41 -15.05 -9.48
N GLY A 78 -27.37 -15.96 -9.60
CA GLY A 78 -28.67 -15.65 -10.18
C GLY A 78 -29.46 -14.58 -9.42
N LYS A 79 -29.27 -14.47 -8.10
CA LYS A 79 -29.92 -13.42 -7.28
C LYS A 79 -29.28 -12.04 -7.56
N TYR A 80 -27.95 -11.99 -7.64
CA TYR A 80 -27.22 -10.75 -7.95
C TYR A 80 -27.45 -10.29 -9.40
N GLU A 81 -27.47 -11.22 -10.35
CA GLU A 81 -27.83 -10.92 -11.75
C GLU A 81 -29.23 -10.31 -11.88
N ALA A 82 -30.20 -10.86 -11.13
CA ALA A 82 -31.56 -10.33 -11.09
C ALA A 82 -31.63 -8.95 -10.44
N HIS A 83 -30.87 -8.71 -9.38
CA HIS A 83 -30.83 -7.43 -8.66
C HIS A 83 -30.19 -6.31 -9.49
N HIS A 84 -29.00 -6.56 -10.04
CA HIS A 84 -28.25 -5.56 -10.81
C HIS A 84 -28.66 -5.48 -12.30
N HIS A 85 -29.43 -6.43 -12.79
CA HIS A 85 -29.79 -6.56 -14.21
C HIS A 85 -28.57 -6.67 -15.14
N VAL A 86 -27.53 -7.38 -14.72
CA VAL A 86 -26.30 -7.67 -15.46
C VAL A 86 -26.07 -9.18 -15.45
N LYS A 87 -25.32 -9.70 -16.43
CA LYS A 87 -24.84 -11.10 -16.39
C LYS A 87 -23.48 -11.15 -15.73
N ILE A 88 -23.21 -12.18 -14.94
CA ILE A 88 -21.92 -12.40 -14.28
C ILE A 88 -21.30 -13.64 -14.92
N THR A 89 -20.13 -13.48 -15.54
CA THR A 89 -19.44 -14.60 -16.20
C THR A 89 -18.80 -15.55 -15.19
N ASP A 90 -18.52 -16.78 -15.60
CA ASP A 90 -17.83 -17.74 -14.73
C ASP A 90 -16.41 -17.26 -14.38
N GLU A 91 -15.74 -16.64 -15.35
CA GLU A 91 -14.41 -16.04 -15.14
C GLU A 91 -14.45 -14.92 -14.10
N ALA A 92 -15.52 -14.10 -14.08
CA ALA A 92 -15.70 -13.06 -13.07
C ALA A 92 -15.89 -13.65 -11.66
N VAL A 93 -16.65 -14.73 -11.53
CA VAL A 93 -16.84 -15.44 -10.25
C VAL A 93 -15.53 -16.02 -9.74
N GLU A 94 -14.79 -16.71 -10.59
CA GLU A 94 -13.47 -17.29 -10.25
C GLU A 94 -12.45 -16.19 -9.92
N ALA A 95 -12.47 -15.08 -10.67
CA ALA A 95 -11.64 -13.91 -10.39
C ALA A 95 -11.99 -13.26 -9.05
N ALA A 96 -13.27 -13.14 -8.70
CA ALA A 96 -13.70 -12.57 -7.42
C ALA A 96 -13.13 -13.36 -6.24
N VAL A 97 -13.16 -14.69 -6.30
CA VAL A 97 -12.58 -15.56 -5.26
C VAL A 97 -11.06 -15.44 -5.24
N ARG A 98 -10.40 -15.66 -6.36
CA ARG A 98 -8.93 -15.65 -6.48
C ARG A 98 -8.34 -14.29 -6.08
N LEU A 99 -8.90 -13.19 -6.59
CA LEU A 99 -8.39 -11.85 -6.31
C LEU A 99 -8.68 -11.43 -4.88
N SER A 100 -9.84 -11.77 -4.31
CA SER A 100 -10.13 -11.49 -2.90
C SER A 100 -9.23 -12.28 -1.95
N ALA A 101 -8.98 -13.56 -2.23
CA ALA A 101 -8.09 -14.39 -1.43
C ALA A 101 -6.65 -13.83 -1.43
N ARG A 102 -6.20 -13.34 -2.60
CA ARG A 102 -4.84 -12.84 -2.78
C ARG A 102 -4.62 -11.40 -2.30
N TYR A 103 -5.61 -10.52 -2.46
CA TYR A 103 -5.43 -9.08 -2.29
C TYR A 103 -6.20 -8.46 -1.11
N ILE A 104 -7.19 -9.15 -0.55
CA ILE A 104 -8.00 -8.66 0.58
C ILE A 104 -7.77 -9.57 1.79
N ASN A 105 -6.93 -9.11 2.74
CA ASN A 105 -6.49 -9.91 3.88
C ASN A 105 -7.20 -9.54 5.20
N ASP A 106 -8.02 -8.50 5.20
CA ASP A 106 -8.74 -8.00 6.38
C ASP A 106 -10.16 -8.57 6.52
N ARG A 107 -10.59 -9.39 5.56
CA ARG A 107 -11.91 -10.05 5.53
C ARG A 107 -11.77 -11.52 5.17
N PHE A 108 -12.80 -12.30 5.47
CA PHE A 108 -12.84 -13.75 5.24
C PHE A 108 -13.68 -14.13 4.03
N LEU A 109 -13.38 -15.29 3.44
CA LEU A 109 -14.27 -15.93 2.47
C LEU A 109 -15.50 -16.52 3.20
N PRO A 110 -16.69 -16.53 2.58
CA PRO A 110 -16.99 -16.11 1.21
C PRO A 110 -17.27 -14.60 1.07
N ASP A 111 -17.48 -13.86 2.17
CA ASP A 111 -18.03 -12.49 2.19
C ASP A 111 -17.21 -11.53 1.31
N LYS A 112 -15.88 -11.51 1.44
CA LYS A 112 -15.05 -10.63 0.62
C LYS A 112 -15.17 -10.88 -0.89
N ALA A 113 -15.45 -12.11 -1.32
CA ALA A 113 -15.64 -12.44 -2.71
C ALA A 113 -17.05 -12.08 -3.20
N ILE A 114 -18.05 -12.21 -2.31
CA ILE A 114 -19.43 -11.77 -2.56
C ILE A 114 -19.47 -10.26 -2.72
N ASP A 115 -18.84 -9.51 -1.80
CA ASP A 115 -18.75 -8.05 -1.86
C ASP A 115 -18.09 -7.57 -3.16
N LEU A 116 -17.02 -8.24 -3.63
CA LEU A 116 -16.39 -7.92 -4.90
C LEU A 116 -17.31 -8.15 -6.09
N MET A 117 -18.02 -9.26 -6.09
CA MET A 117 -18.97 -9.60 -7.16
C MET A 117 -20.12 -8.59 -7.21
N ASP A 118 -20.64 -8.20 -6.05
CA ASP A 118 -21.72 -7.22 -5.89
C ASP A 118 -21.28 -5.82 -6.37
N GLU A 119 -20.15 -5.33 -5.89
CA GLU A 119 -19.58 -4.03 -6.28
C GLU A 119 -19.25 -3.99 -7.77
N ALA A 120 -18.67 -5.08 -8.35
CA ALA A 120 -18.39 -5.14 -9.78
C ALA A 120 -19.68 -5.08 -10.62
N ALA A 121 -20.72 -5.79 -10.19
CA ALA A 121 -22.03 -5.75 -10.84
C ALA A 121 -22.65 -4.35 -10.76
N ALA A 122 -22.54 -3.69 -9.60
CA ALA A 122 -23.00 -2.32 -9.41
C ALA A 122 -22.26 -1.34 -10.34
N ARG A 123 -20.92 -1.42 -10.42
CA ARG A 123 -20.10 -0.54 -11.28
C ARG A 123 -20.43 -0.70 -12.76
N VAL A 124 -20.55 -1.92 -13.24
CA VAL A 124 -20.95 -2.19 -14.65
C VAL A 124 -22.31 -1.58 -14.94
N ARG A 125 -23.26 -1.65 -14.01
CA ARG A 125 -24.56 -1.01 -14.15
C ARG A 125 -24.47 0.52 -14.16
N PHE A 126 -23.67 1.14 -13.29
CA PHE A 126 -23.49 2.59 -13.23
C PHE A 126 -22.64 3.14 -14.38
N GLY A 127 -21.73 2.36 -14.95
CA GLY A 127 -20.89 2.75 -16.09
C GLY A 127 -21.64 2.95 -17.41
N VAL A 128 -22.93 2.58 -17.47
CA VAL A 128 -23.79 2.93 -18.59
C VAL A 128 -24.18 4.40 -18.43
N PRO A 129 -23.93 5.27 -19.44
CA PRO A 129 -24.37 6.66 -19.40
C PRO A 129 -25.89 6.68 -19.24
N ASN A 130 -26.30 6.87 -18.01
CA ASN A 130 -27.70 7.00 -17.66
C ASN A 130 -28.14 8.42 -17.98
N HIS A 131 -29.38 8.55 -18.41
CA HIS A 131 -30.15 9.79 -18.37
C HIS A 131 -30.34 10.30 -16.90
N THR A 132 -29.36 10.05 -16.03
CA THR A 132 -29.43 10.33 -14.58
C THR A 132 -29.60 11.82 -14.31
N GLU A 133 -28.97 12.68 -15.11
CA GLU A 133 -29.17 14.13 -15.00
C GLU A 133 -30.60 14.53 -15.33
N LYS A 134 -31.15 14.01 -16.41
CA LYS A 134 -32.56 14.28 -16.80
C LYS A 134 -33.56 13.72 -15.79
N LEU A 135 -33.30 12.53 -15.24
CA LEU A 135 -34.15 11.94 -14.22
C LEU A 135 -34.03 12.68 -12.87
N ALA A 136 -32.86 13.21 -12.53
CA ALA A 136 -32.65 14.04 -11.36
C ALA A 136 -33.34 15.42 -11.52
N GLU A 137 -33.22 16.02 -12.71
CA GLU A 137 -33.95 17.26 -13.04
C GLU A 137 -35.48 17.11 -12.92
N LEU A 138 -36.03 16.04 -13.48
CA LEU A 138 -37.48 15.76 -13.38
C LEU A 138 -37.90 15.55 -11.91
N ARG A 139 -37.10 14.86 -11.09
CA ARG A 139 -37.38 14.70 -9.65
C ARG A 139 -37.37 16.02 -8.92
N ASN A 140 -36.37 16.87 -9.19
CA ASN A 140 -36.30 18.20 -8.59
C ASN A 140 -37.51 19.07 -8.97
N GLN A 141 -37.92 19.02 -10.23
CA GLN A 141 -39.11 19.72 -10.71
C GLN A 141 -40.40 19.22 -10.04
N ILE A 142 -40.54 17.90 -9.84
CA ILE A 142 -41.67 17.33 -9.10
C ILE A 142 -41.69 17.82 -7.65
N THR A 143 -40.55 17.81 -6.97
CA THR A 143 -40.45 18.31 -5.59
C THR A 143 -40.77 19.80 -5.50
N GLU A 144 -40.33 20.60 -6.46
CA GLU A 144 -40.65 22.02 -6.52
C GLU A 144 -42.17 22.26 -6.74
N LYS A 145 -42.80 21.45 -7.59
CA LYS A 145 -44.27 21.52 -7.81
C LYS A 145 -45.06 21.03 -6.59
N GLU A 146 -44.52 20.08 -5.82
CA GLU A 146 -45.11 19.67 -4.54
C GLU A 146 -45.11 20.82 -3.51
N LEU A 147 -44.01 21.53 -3.38
CA LEU A 147 -43.91 22.69 -2.47
C LEU A 147 -44.88 23.82 -2.93
N GLN A 148 -44.93 24.10 -4.25
CA GLN A 148 -45.85 25.09 -4.77
C GLN A 148 -47.32 24.70 -4.53
N LEU A 149 -47.66 23.43 -4.63
CA LEU A 149 -48.99 22.91 -4.33
C LEU A 149 -49.38 23.07 -2.86
N GLU A 150 -48.44 22.76 -1.93
CA GLU A 150 -48.64 22.96 -0.49
C GLU A 150 -48.84 24.44 -0.13
N ASP A 151 -48.04 25.34 -0.70
CA ASP A 151 -48.18 26.78 -0.54
C ASP A 151 -49.52 27.30 -1.10
N ALA A 152 -49.95 26.86 -2.26
CA ALA A 152 -51.23 27.24 -2.86
C ALA A 152 -52.42 26.75 -2.02
N LEU A 153 -52.36 25.55 -1.46
CA LEU A 153 -53.35 25.00 -0.55
C LEU A 153 -53.40 25.78 0.79
N SER A 154 -52.25 26.15 1.33
CA SER A 154 -52.17 26.95 2.55
C SER A 154 -52.76 28.35 2.38
N ASN A 155 -52.61 28.93 1.21
CA ASN A 155 -53.18 30.24 0.83
C ASN A 155 -54.62 30.17 0.31
N SER A 156 -55.26 28.98 0.29
CA SER A 156 -56.61 28.74 -0.23
C SER A 156 -56.81 29.14 -1.69
N ASP A 157 -55.73 29.14 -2.50
CA ASP A 157 -55.80 29.38 -3.95
C ASP A 157 -56.05 28.07 -4.72
N ILE A 158 -57.34 27.74 -4.84
CA ILE A 158 -57.79 26.47 -5.47
C ILE A 158 -57.45 26.41 -6.97
N ALA A 159 -57.38 27.55 -7.65
CA ALA A 159 -57.04 27.58 -9.08
C ALA A 159 -55.57 27.23 -9.32
N LEU A 160 -54.66 27.81 -8.54
CA LEU A 160 -53.24 27.56 -8.59
C LEU A 160 -52.91 26.11 -8.12
N ALA A 161 -53.58 25.65 -7.05
CA ALA A 161 -53.41 24.30 -6.54
C ALA A 161 -53.80 23.23 -7.59
N LYS A 162 -54.88 23.46 -8.37
CA LYS A 162 -55.30 22.57 -9.42
C LYS A 162 -54.27 22.53 -10.56
N GLN A 163 -53.76 23.68 -10.99
CA GLN A 163 -52.72 23.78 -12.01
C GLN A 163 -51.43 23.07 -11.58
N CYS A 164 -50.91 23.32 -10.37
CA CYS A 164 -49.70 22.66 -9.86
C CYS A 164 -49.88 21.14 -9.81
N LYS A 165 -51.09 20.65 -9.45
CA LYS A 165 -51.36 19.22 -9.41
C LYS A 165 -51.35 18.60 -10.80
N GLU A 166 -51.96 19.23 -11.81
CA GLU A 166 -51.95 18.76 -13.20
C GLU A 166 -50.52 18.73 -13.79
N GLU A 167 -49.71 19.76 -13.50
CA GLU A 167 -48.31 19.83 -13.91
C GLU A 167 -47.47 18.74 -13.21
N LYS A 168 -47.68 18.49 -11.91
CA LYS A 168 -47.01 17.41 -11.18
C LYS A 168 -47.33 16.03 -11.78
N GLU A 169 -48.63 15.73 -12.02
CA GLU A 169 -49.06 14.46 -12.62
C GLU A 169 -48.44 14.25 -14.02
N ALA A 170 -48.30 15.31 -14.82
CA ALA A 170 -47.65 15.27 -16.12
C ALA A 170 -46.14 14.95 -16.00
N LEU A 171 -45.43 15.57 -15.05
CA LEU A 171 -44.00 15.32 -14.75
C LEU A 171 -43.77 13.91 -14.23
N GLU A 172 -44.65 13.39 -13.37
CA GLU A 172 -44.58 12.01 -12.86
C GLU A 172 -44.77 10.99 -14.00
N ALA A 173 -45.73 11.23 -14.91
CA ALA A 173 -45.93 10.37 -16.09
C ALA A 173 -44.71 10.40 -17.03
N GLU A 174 -44.05 11.56 -17.17
CA GLU A 174 -42.82 11.67 -17.96
C GLU A 174 -41.64 10.98 -17.28
N LEU A 175 -41.49 11.11 -15.97
CA LEU A 175 -40.48 10.41 -15.17
C LEU A 175 -40.64 8.89 -15.31
N GLU A 176 -41.87 8.38 -15.22
CA GLU A 176 -42.16 6.95 -15.40
C GLU A 176 -41.80 6.46 -16.79
N LYS A 177 -42.14 7.24 -17.84
CA LYS A 177 -41.83 6.94 -19.24
C LYS A 177 -40.31 6.92 -19.48
N GLN A 178 -39.58 7.91 -18.96
CA GLN A 178 -38.12 7.99 -19.09
C GLN A 178 -37.44 6.86 -18.31
N THR A 179 -37.92 6.55 -17.11
CA THR A 179 -37.43 5.42 -16.29
C THR A 179 -37.64 4.08 -17.02
N LYS A 180 -38.82 3.84 -17.59
CA LYS A 180 -39.11 2.62 -18.39
C LYS A 180 -38.22 2.55 -19.65
N LYS A 181 -37.93 3.69 -20.28
CA LYS A 181 -37.06 3.75 -21.45
C LYS A 181 -35.61 3.42 -21.07
N ALA A 182 -35.08 4.03 -20.00
CA ALA A 182 -33.76 3.76 -19.49
C ALA A 182 -33.61 2.28 -19.09
N GLN A 183 -34.58 1.69 -18.41
CA GLN A 183 -34.57 0.25 -18.04
C GLN A 183 -34.58 -0.66 -19.30
N ARG A 184 -35.30 -0.31 -20.36
CA ARG A 184 -35.29 -1.06 -21.60
C ARG A 184 -33.96 -0.98 -22.34
N GLU A 185 -33.29 0.17 -22.31
CA GLU A 185 -31.96 0.36 -22.90
C GLU A 185 -30.88 -0.44 -22.13
N ILE A 186 -30.95 -0.47 -20.81
CA ILE A 186 -30.08 -1.29 -19.95
C ILE A 186 -30.24 -2.78 -20.28
N ARG A 187 -31.47 -3.26 -20.37
CA ARG A 187 -31.78 -4.65 -20.76
C ARG A 187 -31.31 -5.02 -22.16
N ARG A 188 -31.31 -4.07 -23.11
CA ARG A 188 -30.86 -4.30 -24.50
C ARG A 188 -29.34 -4.38 -24.63
N LYS A 189 -28.58 -3.77 -23.71
CA LYS A 189 -27.10 -3.73 -23.79
C LYS A 189 -26.40 -5.02 -23.36
N ASN A 190 -27.14 -6.07 -22.91
CA ASN A 190 -26.55 -7.35 -22.44
C ASN A 190 -25.27 -7.14 -21.62
N LEU A 191 -25.35 -6.29 -20.60
CA LEU A 191 -24.21 -5.98 -19.73
C LEU A 191 -23.70 -7.25 -19.05
N SER A 192 -22.41 -7.49 -19.15
CA SER A 192 -21.74 -8.60 -18.49
C SER A 192 -20.59 -8.12 -17.62
N VAL A 193 -20.51 -8.68 -16.42
CA VAL A 193 -19.38 -8.50 -15.52
C VAL A 193 -18.28 -9.47 -15.93
N THR A 194 -17.10 -8.96 -16.17
CA THR A 194 -15.91 -9.71 -16.60
C THR A 194 -14.87 -9.77 -15.48
N GLU A 195 -13.83 -10.56 -15.67
CA GLU A 195 -12.66 -10.57 -14.78
C GLU A 195 -12.05 -9.17 -14.61
N ASP A 196 -12.03 -8.39 -15.70
CA ASP A 196 -11.51 -7.02 -15.71
C ASP A 196 -12.28 -6.07 -14.81
N ASP A 197 -13.60 -6.20 -14.76
CA ASP A 197 -14.43 -5.37 -13.88
C ASP A 197 -14.18 -5.67 -12.41
N VAL A 198 -14.01 -6.95 -12.07
CA VAL A 198 -13.63 -7.39 -10.73
C VAL A 198 -12.23 -6.87 -10.37
N ALA A 199 -11.27 -6.95 -11.29
CA ALA A 199 -9.92 -6.43 -11.07
C ALA A 199 -9.90 -4.90 -10.85
N ASP A 200 -10.81 -4.15 -11.49
CA ASP A 200 -10.97 -2.71 -11.27
C ASP A 200 -11.50 -2.39 -9.87
N VAL A 201 -12.44 -3.21 -9.35
CA VAL A 201 -12.92 -3.04 -7.98
C VAL A 201 -11.80 -3.31 -6.97
N VAL A 202 -11.07 -4.42 -7.14
CA VAL A 202 -9.92 -4.74 -6.29
C VAL A 202 -8.88 -3.63 -6.33
N SER A 203 -8.61 -3.09 -7.53
CA SER A 203 -7.68 -1.96 -7.69
C SER A 203 -8.15 -0.70 -6.96
N GLY A 204 -9.45 -0.44 -6.94
CA GLY A 204 -10.05 0.67 -6.21
C GLY A 204 -9.91 0.52 -4.69
N TRP A 205 -10.16 -0.68 -4.15
CA TRP A 205 -10.10 -0.96 -2.72
C TRP A 205 -8.68 -1.01 -2.18
N THR A 206 -7.80 -1.72 -2.90
CA THR A 206 -6.42 -1.96 -2.46
C THR A 206 -5.43 -0.91 -2.95
N LYS A 207 -5.85 -0.03 -3.87
CA LYS A 207 -5.01 0.93 -4.61
C LYS A 207 -3.89 0.26 -5.41
N ILE A 208 -4.03 -1.02 -5.70
CA ILE A 208 -3.08 -1.81 -6.50
C ILE A 208 -3.62 -1.91 -7.93
N PRO A 209 -2.88 -1.51 -8.96
CA PRO A 209 -3.34 -1.61 -10.34
C PRO A 209 -3.33 -3.07 -10.83
N VAL A 210 -4.30 -3.88 -10.39
CA VAL A 210 -4.35 -5.33 -10.64
C VAL A 210 -4.36 -5.65 -12.14
N LYS A 211 -5.09 -4.91 -12.97
CA LYS A 211 -5.07 -5.06 -14.44
C LYS A 211 -3.68 -4.87 -15.05
N LYS A 212 -2.98 -3.80 -14.63
CA LYS A 212 -1.62 -3.53 -15.12
C LYS A 212 -0.61 -4.57 -14.66
N LEU A 213 -0.90 -5.26 -13.55
CA LEU A 213 -0.06 -6.35 -13.05
C LEU A 213 -0.24 -7.63 -13.88
N ALA A 214 -1.45 -7.98 -14.31
CA ALA A 214 -1.71 -9.21 -15.06
C ALA A 214 -1.12 -9.18 -16.48
N GLU A 215 -1.33 -8.12 -17.24
CA GLU A 215 -0.91 -8.05 -18.65
C GLU A 215 0.55 -7.60 -18.87
N GLY A 216 1.07 -6.78 -17.97
CA GLY A 216 2.42 -6.18 -18.10
C GLY A 216 3.47 -6.71 -17.13
N GLU A 217 3.10 -7.58 -16.17
CA GLU A 217 4.00 -7.98 -15.08
C GLU A 217 5.25 -8.70 -15.60
N ALA A 218 5.09 -9.65 -16.50
CA ALA A 218 6.22 -10.38 -17.07
C ALA A 218 7.19 -9.46 -17.84
N ALA A 219 6.67 -8.51 -18.62
CA ALA A 219 7.48 -7.53 -19.34
C ALA A 219 8.15 -6.53 -18.40
N ARG A 220 7.46 -6.08 -17.35
CA ARG A 220 8.00 -5.20 -16.30
C ARG A 220 9.10 -5.89 -15.50
N LEU A 221 8.88 -7.14 -15.08
CA LEU A 221 9.87 -7.93 -14.36
C LEU A 221 11.11 -8.23 -15.21
N LYS A 222 10.96 -8.46 -16.53
CA LYS A 222 12.10 -8.59 -17.45
C LYS A 222 12.93 -7.31 -17.52
N LYS A 223 12.29 -6.13 -17.51
CA LYS A 223 12.92 -4.81 -17.57
C LYS A 223 13.29 -4.23 -16.20
N LEU A 224 13.06 -4.97 -15.09
CA LEU A 224 13.23 -4.48 -13.73
C LEU A 224 14.64 -3.93 -13.49
N GLU A 225 15.69 -4.63 -13.90
CA GLU A 225 17.08 -4.17 -13.77
C GLU A 225 17.30 -2.82 -14.46
N ALA A 226 16.86 -2.69 -15.72
CA ALA A 226 16.99 -1.45 -16.47
C ALA A 226 16.17 -0.29 -15.83
N THR A 227 15.03 -0.61 -15.20
CA THR A 227 14.23 0.38 -14.50
C THR A 227 14.91 0.85 -13.22
N LEU A 228 15.49 -0.06 -12.44
CA LEU A 228 16.24 0.28 -11.23
C LEU A 228 17.48 1.11 -11.55
N HIS A 229 18.21 0.80 -12.62
CA HIS A 229 19.40 1.56 -13.07
C HIS A 229 19.09 2.98 -13.53
N LYS A 230 17.85 3.33 -13.86
CA LYS A 230 17.49 4.73 -14.16
C LYS A 230 17.63 5.64 -12.95
N ARG A 231 17.49 5.11 -11.74
CA ARG A 231 17.57 5.85 -10.47
C ARG A 231 18.80 5.50 -9.65
N VAL A 232 19.25 4.25 -9.71
CA VAL A 232 20.38 3.73 -8.94
C VAL A 232 21.61 3.66 -9.84
N VAL A 233 22.59 4.47 -9.52
CA VAL A 233 23.85 4.54 -10.25
C VAL A 233 24.88 3.61 -9.62
N GLY A 234 25.59 2.86 -10.44
CA GLY A 234 26.50 1.82 -9.99
C GLY A 234 25.73 0.68 -9.32
N GLN A 235 26.36 -0.11 -8.47
CA GLN A 235 25.70 -1.18 -7.70
C GLN A 235 25.06 -2.28 -8.56
N GLU A 236 25.68 -2.62 -9.71
CA GLU A 236 25.16 -3.59 -10.68
C GLU A 236 24.82 -4.94 -10.03
N GLU A 237 25.68 -5.41 -9.12
CA GLU A 237 25.45 -6.68 -8.41
C GLU A 237 24.23 -6.61 -7.50
N ALA A 238 24.07 -5.47 -6.80
CA ALA A 238 22.91 -5.26 -5.92
C ALA A 238 21.61 -5.25 -6.71
N VAL A 239 21.58 -4.50 -7.81
CA VAL A 239 20.41 -4.40 -8.69
C VAL A 239 20.05 -5.76 -9.30
N THR A 240 21.05 -6.49 -9.79
CA THR A 240 20.85 -7.82 -10.38
C THR A 240 20.35 -8.82 -9.35
N ALA A 241 20.92 -8.87 -8.14
CA ALA A 241 20.50 -9.76 -7.07
C ALA A 241 19.05 -9.50 -6.63
N VAL A 242 18.71 -8.22 -6.41
CA VAL A 242 17.34 -7.81 -6.06
C VAL A 242 16.35 -8.21 -7.17
N ALA A 243 16.68 -7.91 -8.42
CA ALA A 243 15.79 -8.21 -9.55
C ALA A 243 15.56 -9.72 -9.72
N LYS A 244 16.60 -10.54 -9.56
CA LYS A 244 16.50 -12.02 -9.62
C LYS A 244 15.61 -12.56 -8.49
N ALA A 245 15.80 -12.09 -7.26
CA ALA A 245 15.02 -12.56 -6.11
C ALA A 245 13.53 -12.15 -6.23
N VAL A 246 13.26 -10.91 -6.64
CA VAL A 246 11.88 -10.45 -6.88
C VAL A 246 11.22 -11.25 -8.00
N ARG A 247 11.93 -11.54 -9.10
CA ARG A 247 11.41 -12.41 -10.16
C ARG A 247 11.05 -13.80 -9.63
N ARG A 248 11.93 -14.45 -8.84
CA ARG A 248 11.65 -15.77 -8.22
C ARG A 248 10.38 -15.74 -7.37
N GLY A 249 10.24 -14.71 -6.53
CA GLY A 249 9.08 -14.54 -5.64
C GLY A 249 7.78 -14.34 -6.40
N ARG A 250 7.80 -13.54 -7.48
CA ARG A 250 6.60 -13.21 -8.27
C ARG A 250 6.14 -14.34 -9.20
N VAL A 251 7.06 -15.16 -9.70
CA VAL A 251 6.72 -16.32 -10.54
C VAL A 251 6.18 -17.50 -9.71
N GLY A 252 6.19 -17.41 -8.37
CA GLY A 252 5.66 -18.45 -7.50
C GLY A 252 6.61 -19.62 -7.23
N LEU A 253 7.92 -19.46 -7.53
CA LEU A 253 8.94 -20.49 -7.24
C LEU A 253 9.40 -20.49 -5.78
N LYS A 254 8.89 -19.56 -4.97
CA LYS A 254 9.19 -19.43 -3.54
C LYS A 254 8.04 -19.99 -2.70
N ASP A 255 8.33 -20.38 -1.46
CA ASP A 255 7.31 -20.80 -0.48
C ASP A 255 6.23 -19.70 -0.37
N PRO A 256 4.95 -19.99 -0.65
CA PRO A 256 3.87 -19.00 -0.64
C PRO A 256 3.59 -18.42 0.75
N ARG A 257 4.13 -19.02 1.81
CA ARG A 257 4.00 -18.52 3.18
C ARG A 257 4.96 -17.39 3.48
N ARG A 258 6.06 -17.24 2.74
CA ARG A 258 7.12 -16.25 2.98
C ARG A 258 6.90 -14.95 2.20
N PRO A 259 7.47 -13.81 2.64
CA PRO A 259 7.47 -12.57 1.88
C PRO A 259 8.02 -12.74 0.46
N ILE A 260 7.62 -11.86 -0.49
CA ILE A 260 8.09 -11.90 -1.90
C ILE A 260 9.62 -11.94 -1.96
N GLY A 261 10.30 -11.15 -1.14
CA GLY A 261 11.75 -11.10 -1.02
C GLY A 261 12.18 -10.51 0.31
N SER A 262 13.30 -10.98 0.85
CA SER A 262 13.93 -10.48 2.05
C SER A 262 15.41 -10.20 1.80
N PHE A 263 15.84 -8.97 2.07
CA PHE A 263 17.17 -8.48 1.72
C PHE A 263 17.85 -7.83 2.92
N LEU A 264 19.16 -8.08 3.06
CA LEU A 264 20.02 -7.35 3.98
C LEU A 264 21.02 -6.53 3.15
N PHE A 265 20.90 -5.21 3.19
CA PHE A 265 21.76 -4.27 2.49
C PHE A 265 22.86 -3.76 3.41
N LEU A 266 24.09 -4.09 3.09
CA LEU A 266 25.29 -3.76 3.88
C LEU A 266 26.11 -2.70 3.15
N GLY A 267 26.70 -1.77 3.89
CA GLY A 267 27.60 -0.79 3.30
C GLY A 267 27.53 0.59 3.94
N PRO A 268 28.42 1.51 3.53
CA PRO A 268 28.48 2.85 4.10
C PRO A 268 27.23 3.67 3.82
N THR A 269 27.10 4.80 4.49
CA THR A 269 25.98 5.72 4.27
C THR A 269 26.09 6.39 2.90
N GLY A 270 24.94 6.69 2.28
CA GLY A 270 24.90 7.46 1.03
C GLY A 270 25.29 6.70 -0.23
N VAL A 271 25.39 5.36 -0.22
CA VAL A 271 25.72 4.53 -1.40
C VAL A 271 24.50 4.09 -2.21
N GLY A 272 23.28 4.46 -1.80
CA GLY A 272 22.05 4.17 -2.55
C GLY A 272 21.14 3.10 -1.94
N LYS A 273 21.37 2.60 -0.73
CA LYS A 273 20.55 1.57 -0.08
C LYS A 273 19.05 1.96 0.00
N THR A 274 18.76 3.17 0.45
CA THR A 274 17.39 3.68 0.52
C THR A 274 16.82 3.99 -0.86
N GLU A 275 17.65 4.44 -1.81
CA GLU A 275 17.21 4.79 -3.16
C GLU A 275 16.79 3.55 -3.96
N ILE A 276 17.52 2.43 -3.84
CA ILE A 276 17.09 1.17 -4.48
C ILE A 276 15.77 0.67 -3.89
N SER A 277 15.52 0.90 -2.59
CA SER A 277 14.25 0.54 -1.93
C SER A 277 13.07 1.34 -2.50
N LYS A 278 13.26 2.64 -2.72
CA LYS A 278 12.27 3.52 -3.35
C LYS A 278 12.03 3.16 -4.81
N ALA A 279 13.11 2.97 -5.58
CA ALA A 279 13.03 2.55 -6.97
C ALA A 279 12.33 1.20 -7.12
N LEU A 280 12.55 0.28 -6.18
CA LEU A 280 11.88 -1.02 -6.16
C LEU A 280 10.38 -0.89 -5.86
N ALA A 281 9.99 -0.03 -4.89
CA ALA A 281 8.59 0.24 -4.60
C ALA A 281 7.85 0.79 -5.84
N GLU A 282 8.44 1.74 -6.52
CA GLU A 282 7.90 2.30 -7.77
C GLU A 282 7.82 1.24 -8.89
N ALA A 283 8.88 0.48 -9.10
CA ALA A 283 8.95 -0.50 -10.20
C ALA A 283 8.00 -1.69 -10.01
N VAL A 284 7.86 -2.19 -8.77
CA VAL A 284 7.07 -3.39 -8.45
C VAL A 284 5.62 -3.05 -8.11
N PHE A 285 5.42 -2.01 -7.31
CA PHE A 285 4.08 -1.64 -6.80
C PHE A 285 3.48 -0.41 -7.50
N GLY A 286 4.24 0.24 -8.40
CA GLY A 286 3.75 1.34 -9.23
C GLY A 286 3.72 2.71 -8.55
N ASN A 287 4.12 2.81 -7.28
CA ASN A 287 4.18 4.05 -6.51
C ASN A 287 5.35 4.02 -5.52
N GLU A 288 6.14 5.09 -5.47
CA GLU A 288 7.22 5.24 -4.49
C GLU A 288 6.68 5.30 -3.03
N GLN A 289 5.46 5.80 -2.84
CA GLN A 289 4.79 5.85 -1.54
C GLN A 289 4.38 4.46 -1.00
N ALA A 290 4.43 3.41 -1.84
CA ALA A 290 4.24 2.04 -1.41
C ALA A 290 5.47 1.50 -0.63
N MET A 291 6.22 2.39 0.03
CA MET A 291 7.33 2.06 0.92
C MET A 291 7.02 2.49 2.35
N ILE A 292 7.04 1.51 3.26
CA ILE A 292 6.93 1.72 4.70
C ILE A 292 8.35 1.76 5.27
N ARG A 293 8.81 2.93 5.73
CA ARG A 293 10.10 3.06 6.39
C ARG A 293 9.93 2.98 7.90
N VAL A 294 10.77 2.19 8.53
CA VAL A 294 10.87 2.01 9.99
C VAL A 294 12.33 2.20 10.39
N ASP A 295 12.59 3.24 11.18
CA ASP A 295 13.94 3.53 11.69
C ASP A 295 14.16 2.74 12.97
N MET A 296 15.15 1.85 12.95
CA MET A 296 15.44 0.98 14.10
C MET A 296 16.08 1.72 15.28
N SER A 297 16.53 2.96 15.10
CA SER A 297 16.96 3.81 16.20
C SER A 297 15.84 4.13 17.19
N GLU A 298 14.58 4.07 16.75
CA GLU A 298 13.39 4.26 17.61
C GLU A 298 13.04 2.98 18.41
N TYR A 299 13.67 1.85 18.08
CA TYR A 299 13.38 0.52 18.65
C TYR A 299 14.57 -0.10 19.39
N MET A 300 15.38 0.74 20.03
CA MET A 300 16.55 0.30 20.81
C MET A 300 16.19 -0.28 22.17
N GLU A 301 15.05 0.09 22.73
CA GLU A 301 14.63 -0.29 24.07
C GLU A 301 13.63 -1.45 24.06
N LYS A 302 13.59 -2.26 25.11
CA LYS A 302 12.75 -3.45 25.22
C LYS A 302 11.25 -3.16 25.01
N HIS A 303 10.75 -2.07 25.58
CA HIS A 303 9.34 -1.67 25.41
C HIS A 303 9.02 -1.07 24.04
N SER A 304 10.00 -0.78 23.21
CA SER A 304 9.76 -0.33 21.84
C SER A 304 9.16 -1.41 20.95
N VAL A 305 9.30 -2.70 21.31
CA VAL A 305 8.63 -3.81 20.62
C VAL A 305 7.11 -3.65 20.67
N SER A 306 6.56 -3.19 21.81
CA SER A 306 5.13 -2.91 21.95
C SER A 306 4.65 -1.80 21.00
N LYS A 307 5.51 -0.84 20.64
CA LYS A 307 5.17 0.17 19.61
C LYS A 307 5.05 -0.45 18.22
N MET A 308 5.78 -1.54 17.96
CA MET A 308 5.77 -2.20 16.64
C MET A 308 4.51 -3.03 16.42
N ILE A 309 4.12 -3.87 17.39
CA ILE A 309 3.02 -4.83 17.28
C ILE A 309 1.80 -4.50 18.16
N GLY A 310 1.89 -3.48 19.00
CA GLY A 310 0.86 -3.06 19.96
C GLY A 310 1.19 -3.48 21.40
N SER A 311 0.60 -2.77 22.38
CA SER A 311 0.76 -3.06 23.79
C SER A 311 -0.12 -4.22 24.24
N PRO A 312 0.36 -5.11 25.12
CA PRO A 312 -0.46 -6.18 25.69
C PRO A 312 -1.71 -5.65 26.42
N PRO A 313 -2.76 -6.46 26.57
CA PRO A 313 -3.95 -6.09 27.33
C PRO A 313 -3.60 -5.62 28.75
N GLY A 314 -4.20 -4.49 29.16
CA GLY A 314 -3.97 -3.89 30.47
C GLY A 314 -2.86 -2.84 30.55
N TYR A 315 -2.13 -2.59 29.46
CA TYR A 315 -1.15 -1.51 29.37
C TYR A 315 -1.70 -0.29 28.63
N VAL A 316 -1.23 0.91 28.99
CA VAL A 316 -1.60 2.16 28.29
C VAL A 316 -1.21 2.06 26.81
N GLY A 317 -2.13 2.44 25.91
CA GLY A 317 -1.93 2.36 24.45
C GLY A 317 -2.29 1.00 23.82
N HIS A 318 -2.99 0.10 24.53
CA HIS A 318 -3.48 -1.16 23.94
C HIS A 318 -4.48 -0.94 22.79
N GLU A 319 -5.27 0.13 22.85
CA GLU A 319 -6.26 0.46 21.81
C GLU A 319 -5.61 1.05 20.54
N ASP A 320 -4.42 1.63 20.65
CA ASP A 320 -3.75 2.33 19.54
C ASP A 320 -3.18 1.40 18.46
N GLY A 321 -3.11 0.09 18.71
CA GLY A 321 -2.50 -0.87 17.80
C GLY A 321 -0.99 -0.66 17.63
N GLY A 322 -0.31 -1.57 16.92
CA GLY A 322 1.12 -1.44 16.63
C GLY A 322 1.38 -0.60 15.37
N GLN A 323 2.38 0.25 15.40
CA GLN A 323 2.71 1.13 14.27
C GLN A 323 3.05 0.36 12.98
N LEU A 324 3.81 -0.74 13.09
CA LEU A 324 4.14 -1.58 11.94
C LEU A 324 2.93 -2.38 11.50
N SER A 325 2.26 -3.06 12.44
CA SER A 325 1.10 -3.90 12.14
C SER A 325 -0.01 -3.12 11.45
N GLU A 326 -0.35 -1.92 11.91
CA GLU A 326 -1.35 -1.06 11.28
C GLU A 326 -0.93 -0.56 9.88
N LYS A 327 0.33 -0.13 9.72
CA LYS A 327 0.83 0.33 8.41
C LYS A 327 0.80 -0.79 7.37
N VAL A 328 1.20 -2.01 7.75
CA VAL A 328 1.21 -3.16 6.84
C VAL A 328 -0.21 -3.65 6.56
N ARG A 329 -1.09 -3.68 7.56
CA ARG A 329 -2.49 -4.04 7.37
C ARG A 329 -3.20 -3.11 6.37
N ARG A 330 -2.90 -1.81 6.43
CA ARG A 330 -3.46 -0.81 5.49
C ARG A 330 -2.80 -0.86 4.11
N ASN A 331 -1.54 -1.29 4.04
CA ASN A 331 -0.76 -1.35 2.81
C ASN A 331 -0.04 -2.71 2.69
N PRO A 332 -0.78 -3.81 2.46
CA PRO A 332 -0.22 -5.17 2.42
C PRO A 332 0.70 -5.40 1.20
N TYR A 333 0.68 -4.51 0.23
CA TYR A 333 1.52 -4.51 -0.97
C TYR A 333 2.51 -3.36 -0.88
N SER A 334 3.63 -3.59 -0.21
CA SER A 334 4.61 -2.54 0.05
C SER A 334 6.03 -3.08 0.15
N VAL A 335 7.00 -2.19 0.00
CA VAL A 335 8.37 -2.41 0.42
C VAL A 335 8.48 -1.96 1.89
N ILE A 336 8.90 -2.83 2.77
CA ILE A 336 9.15 -2.49 4.16
C ILE A 336 10.66 -2.32 4.33
N LEU A 337 11.09 -1.10 4.65
CA LEU A 337 12.48 -0.75 4.87
C LEU A 337 12.73 -0.61 6.38
N PHE A 338 13.47 -1.55 6.95
CA PHE A 338 14.03 -1.44 8.29
C PHE A 338 15.43 -0.81 8.21
N ASP A 339 15.54 0.46 8.58
CA ASP A 339 16.78 1.22 8.46
C ASP A 339 17.62 1.07 9.75
N GLU A 340 18.94 0.87 9.59
CA GLU A 340 19.91 0.69 10.71
C GLU A 340 19.55 -0.48 11.66
N ILE A 341 19.30 -1.67 11.07
CA ILE A 341 18.80 -2.85 11.80
C ILE A 341 19.72 -3.28 12.96
N GLU A 342 21.02 -2.99 12.90
CA GLU A 342 21.99 -3.27 13.97
C GLU A 342 21.69 -2.53 15.27
N LYS A 343 20.88 -1.46 15.24
CA LYS A 343 20.48 -0.70 16.43
C LYS A 343 19.27 -1.27 17.15
N ALA A 344 18.54 -2.19 16.51
CA ALA A 344 17.32 -2.74 17.06
C ALA A 344 17.57 -3.57 18.32
N HIS A 345 16.63 -3.51 19.27
CA HIS A 345 16.64 -4.40 20.42
C HIS A 345 16.55 -5.89 19.98
N PRO A 346 17.20 -6.83 20.69
CA PRO A 346 17.16 -8.26 20.35
C PRO A 346 15.76 -8.84 20.14
N ASP A 347 14.75 -8.38 20.87
CA ASP A 347 13.39 -8.86 20.76
C ASP A 347 12.73 -8.49 19.41
N VAL A 348 13.19 -7.44 18.72
CA VAL A 348 12.74 -7.09 17.36
C VAL A 348 13.12 -8.19 16.38
N PHE A 349 14.30 -8.80 16.54
CA PHE A 349 14.72 -9.91 15.69
C PHE A 349 13.81 -11.13 15.80
N ASN A 350 13.22 -11.38 16.99
CA ASN A 350 12.27 -12.48 17.16
C ASN A 350 10.99 -12.25 16.33
N ILE A 351 10.51 -11.01 16.27
CA ILE A 351 9.37 -10.63 15.39
C ILE A 351 9.76 -10.79 13.94
N LEU A 352 10.94 -10.31 13.56
CA LEU A 352 11.40 -10.43 12.17
C LEU A 352 11.61 -11.88 11.75
N LEU A 353 12.07 -12.76 12.64
CA LEU A 353 12.15 -14.19 12.35
C LEU A 353 10.77 -14.78 12.04
N GLN A 354 9.74 -14.44 12.79
CA GLN A 354 8.37 -14.87 12.52
C GLN A 354 7.88 -14.35 11.16
N VAL A 355 8.16 -13.07 10.85
CA VAL A 355 7.82 -12.49 9.54
C VAL A 355 8.52 -13.22 8.39
N LEU A 356 9.82 -13.52 8.54
CA LEU A 356 10.63 -14.14 7.50
C LEU A 356 10.28 -15.62 7.26
N ASP A 357 9.80 -16.34 8.29
CA ASP A 357 9.44 -17.76 8.19
C ASP A 357 7.97 -17.97 7.85
N ASP A 358 7.09 -17.36 8.64
CA ASP A 358 5.65 -17.60 8.56
C ASP A 358 4.93 -16.57 7.69
N GLY A 359 5.60 -15.46 7.35
CA GLY A 359 5.05 -14.37 6.55
C GLY A 359 3.90 -13.62 7.24
N HIS A 360 3.75 -13.74 8.54
CA HIS A 360 2.76 -13.00 9.31
C HIS A 360 3.21 -12.78 10.75
N ILE A 361 2.57 -11.81 11.41
CA ILE A 361 2.66 -11.60 12.86
C ILE A 361 1.25 -11.53 13.44
N THR A 362 1.13 -11.82 14.72
CA THR A 362 -0.10 -11.58 15.48
C THR A 362 0.10 -10.30 16.29
N ASP A 363 -0.78 -9.30 16.10
CA ASP A 363 -0.73 -8.07 16.87
C ASP A 363 -1.26 -8.26 18.30
N SER A 364 -1.15 -7.22 19.13
CA SER A 364 -1.62 -7.25 20.53
C SER A 364 -3.13 -7.46 20.67
N GLN A 365 -3.90 -7.22 19.62
CA GLN A 365 -5.35 -7.43 19.59
C GLN A 365 -5.72 -8.83 19.08
N GLY A 366 -4.74 -9.72 18.86
CA GLY A 366 -4.93 -11.05 18.33
C GLY A 366 -5.19 -11.11 16.82
N ARG A 367 -5.04 -10.00 16.10
CA ARG A 367 -5.27 -9.96 14.65
C ARG A 367 -4.02 -10.41 13.91
N ARG A 368 -4.21 -11.22 12.90
CA ARG A 368 -3.14 -11.66 12.00
C ARG A 368 -2.83 -10.59 10.97
N VAL A 369 -1.59 -10.15 10.90
CA VAL A 369 -1.08 -9.20 9.91
C VAL A 369 -0.18 -9.93 8.93
N ASP A 370 -0.52 -9.91 7.66
CA ASP A 370 0.13 -10.68 6.60
C ASP A 370 1.22 -9.87 5.88
N PHE A 371 2.40 -10.46 5.75
CA PHE A 371 3.58 -9.89 5.08
C PHE A 371 3.93 -10.63 3.76
N LYS A 372 3.14 -11.64 3.35
CA LYS A 372 3.46 -12.49 2.19
C LYS A 372 3.61 -11.70 0.90
N ASN A 373 2.86 -10.61 0.77
CA ASN A 373 2.86 -9.75 -0.40
C ASN A 373 3.81 -8.55 -0.26
N THR A 374 4.66 -8.53 0.76
CA THR A 374 5.64 -7.46 0.98
C THR A 374 7.03 -7.86 0.51
N ILE A 375 7.87 -6.86 0.26
CA ILE A 375 9.32 -7.01 0.09
C ILE A 375 9.99 -6.40 1.32
N ILE A 376 10.78 -7.18 2.02
CA ILE A 376 11.46 -6.76 3.24
C ILE A 376 12.90 -6.39 2.90
N ILE A 377 13.28 -5.17 3.25
CA ILE A 377 14.64 -4.67 3.10
C ILE A 377 15.13 -4.20 4.47
N MET A 378 16.26 -4.71 4.88
CA MET A 378 16.95 -4.31 6.10
C MET A 378 18.25 -3.64 5.71
N THR A 379 18.56 -2.45 6.22
CA THR A 379 19.85 -1.80 5.96
C THR A 379 20.72 -1.84 7.19
N SER A 380 22.01 -2.01 6.99
CA SER A 380 23.01 -1.92 8.06
C SER A 380 24.27 -1.22 7.57
N ASN A 381 24.92 -0.52 8.50
CA ASN A 381 26.23 0.08 8.28
C ASN A 381 27.37 -0.84 8.82
N ALA A 382 27.04 -2.06 9.24
CA ALA A 382 28.02 -3.05 9.65
C ALA A 382 29.03 -3.33 8.53
N GLY A 383 30.30 -3.39 8.85
CA GLY A 383 31.38 -3.58 7.88
C GLY A 383 31.70 -2.37 6.99
N ALA A 384 31.08 -1.21 7.24
CA ALA A 384 31.31 -0.01 6.41
C ALA A 384 32.79 0.43 6.39
N GLN A 385 33.53 0.27 7.49
CA GLN A 385 34.96 0.60 7.55
C GLN A 385 35.80 -0.30 6.63
N SER A 386 35.48 -1.58 6.57
CA SER A 386 36.16 -2.54 5.68
C SER A 386 35.94 -2.26 4.20
N ILE A 387 34.83 -1.54 3.86
CA ILE A 387 34.51 -1.12 2.50
C ILE A 387 35.25 0.17 2.12
N VAL A 388 35.36 1.13 3.05
CA VAL A 388 35.98 2.43 2.81
C VAL A 388 37.50 2.36 2.87
N GLU A 389 38.04 1.57 3.79
CA GLU A 389 39.48 1.38 4.01
C GLU A 389 39.82 -0.11 3.93
N PRO A 390 39.90 -0.70 2.70
CA PRO A 390 40.23 -2.11 2.57
C PRO A 390 41.66 -2.34 3.13
N LYS A 391 41.81 -3.25 4.10
CA LYS A 391 43.10 -3.64 4.64
C LYS A 391 43.94 -4.21 3.51
N LYS A 392 44.98 -3.49 3.10
CA LYS A 392 45.99 -3.98 2.13
C LYS A 392 46.84 -5.02 2.87
N LEU A 393 46.50 -6.26 2.79
CA LEU A 393 47.31 -7.40 3.25
C LEU A 393 48.13 -7.94 2.08
N GLY A 394 49.41 -7.56 2.00
CA GLY A 394 50.39 -8.22 1.15
C GLY A 394 50.56 -7.65 -0.26
N PHE A 395 51.73 -7.88 -0.84
CA PHE A 395 52.19 -7.51 -2.17
C PHE A 395 51.47 -8.30 -3.29
N ALA A 396 50.20 -8.08 -3.52
CA ALA A 396 49.52 -8.66 -4.65
C ALA A 396 48.90 -7.51 -5.49
N SER A 397 49.65 -7.08 -6.47
CA SER A 397 49.19 -6.26 -7.59
C SER A 397 48.38 -7.14 -8.55
N SER A 398 47.16 -7.46 -8.23
CA SER A 398 46.22 -7.91 -9.24
C SER A 398 45.11 -6.86 -9.35
N ASP A 399 45.07 -6.21 -10.49
CA ASP A 399 44.04 -5.24 -10.90
C ASP A 399 42.67 -5.89 -11.19
N ASP A 400 42.38 -7.04 -10.60
CA ASP A 400 41.11 -7.73 -10.81
C ASP A 400 40.06 -7.20 -9.83
N GLU A 401 39.23 -6.25 -10.31
CA GLU A 401 38.15 -5.62 -9.55
C GLU A 401 37.22 -6.67 -8.90
N LYS A 402 37.00 -7.82 -9.55
CA LYS A 402 36.15 -8.89 -9.01
C LYS A 402 36.75 -9.56 -7.77
N GLN A 403 38.07 -9.85 -7.78
CA GLN A 403 38.73 -10.47 -6.63
C GLN A 403 38.76 -9.49 -5.44
N ASN A 404 38.97 -8.21 -5.70
CA ASN A 404 38.92 -7.19 -4.66
C ASN A 404 37.52 -7.06 -4.04
N TYR A 405 36.48 -7.13 -4.86
CA TYR A 405 35.09 -7.11 -4.38
C TYR A 405 34.76 -8.35 -3.53
N GLU A 406 35.15 -9.56 -3.97
CA GLU A 406 34.91 -10.78 -3.18
C GLU A 406 35.64 -10.78 -1.83
N ARG A 407 36.88 -10.28 -1.77
CA ARG A 407 37.63 -10.13 -0.50
C ARG A 407 36.92 -9.14 0.44
N MET A 408 36.51 -7.99 -0.09
CA MET A 408 35.74 -7.00 0.64
C MET A 408 34.44 -7.61 1.19
N LYS A 409 33.70 -8.30 0.34
CA LYS A 409 32.45 -9.00 0.70
C LYS A 409 32.66 -9.99 1.85
N ASN A 410 33.70 -10.81 1.78
CA ASN A 410 34.01 -11.77 2.82
C ASN A 410 34.34 -11.10 4.14
N SER A 411 35.13 -10.01 4.13
CA SER A 411 35.48 -9.25 5.34
C SER A 411 34.24 -8.61 5.98
N VAL A 412 33.34 -8.04 5.17
CA VAL A 412 32.06 -7.49 5.65
C VAL A 412 31.19 -8.60 6.25
N MET A 413 31.12 -9.75 5.60
CA MET A 413 30.33 -10.89 6.09
C MET A 413 30.84 -11.45 7.40
N GLU A 414 32.14 -11.41 7.66
CA GLU A 414 32.70 -11.78 8.96
C GLU A 414 32.23 -10.84 10.08
N GLU A 415 32.22 -9.53 9.84
CA GLU A 415 31.70 -8.54 10.80
C GLU A 415 30.20 -8.73 11.04
N VAL A 416 29.43 -8.95 9.98
CA VAL A 416 27.98 -9.19 10.04
C VAL A 416 27.64 -10.43 10.89
N ARG A 417 28.40 -11.53 10.74
CA ARG A 417 28.23 -12.74 11.56
C ARG A 417 28.53 -12.54 13.05
N ARG A 418 29.27 -11.50 13.40
CA ARG A 418 29.52 -11.15 14.84
C ARG A 418 28.34 -10.37 15.43
N ILE A 419 27.61 -9.62 14.62
CA ILE A 419 26.50 -8.76 15.05
C ILE A 419 25.18 -9.53 15.02
N PHE A 420 24.93 -10.29 13.97
CA PHE A 420 23.65 -10.97 13.74
C PHE A 420 23.79 -12.48 13.98
N LYS A 421 22.79 -13.06 14.65
CA LYS A 421 22.76 -14.50 14.89
C LYS A 421 22.68 -15.27 13.57
N PRO A 422 23.34 -16.44 13.45
CA PRO A 422 23.29 -17.26 12.24
C PRO A 422 21.87 -17.64 11.81
N GLU A 423 20.99 -17.89 12.79
CA GLU A 423 19.58 -18.19 12.54
C GLU A 423 18.89 -17.08 11.74
N PHE A 424 19.10 -15.83 12.11
CA PHE A 424 18.54 -14.69 11.42
C PHE A 424 19.08 -14.55 9.99
N LEU A 425 20.40 -14.66 9.82
CA LEU A 425 21.04 -14.55 8.50
C LEU A 425 20.58 -15.64 7.52
N ASN A 426 20.33 -16.86 8.02
CA ASN A 426 19.87 -18.00 7.20
C ASN A 426 18.41 -17.85 6.71
N ARG A 427 17.62 -16.94 7.29
CA ARG A 427 16.23 -16.67 6.89
C ARG A 427 16.12 -15.59 5.82
N ILE A 428 17.19 -14.84 5.60
CA ILE A 428 17.29 -13.79 4.61
C ILE A 428 17.59 -14.40 3.23
N ASP A 429 16.83 -14.00 2.21
CA ASP A 429 17.02 -14.53 0.86
C ASP A 429 18.36 -14.14 0.23
N GLU A 430 18.74 -12.86 0.39
CA GLU A 430 19.98 -12.34 -0.20
C GLU A 430 20.61 -11.28 0.73
N THR A 431 21.90 -11.44 0.99
CA THR A 431 22.73 -10.41 1.66
C THR A 431 23.56 -9.70 0.62
N ILE A 432 23.40 -8.41 0.49
CA ILE A 432 23.93 -7.60 -0.60
C ILE A 432 24.87 -6.55 -0.03
N VAL A 433 26.12 -6.54 -0.49
CA VAL A 433 27.15 -5.57 -0.10
C VAL A 433 27.25 -4.47 -1.14
N PHE A 434 26.96 -3.24 -0.74
CA PHE A 434 27.06 -2.04 -1.57
C PHE A 434 28.49 -1.53 -1.58
N ARG A 435 29.07 -1.31 -2.75
CA ARG A 435 30.42 -0.75 -2.91
C ARG A 435 30.41 0.77 -2.68
N SER A 436 31.56 1.32 -2.36
CA SER A 436 31.77 2.77 -2.35
C SER A 436 31.58 3.35 -3.75
N LEU A 437 31.02 4.56 -3.83
CA LEU A 437 30.82 5.27 -5.08
C LEU A 437 32.12 5.88 -5.58
N ASN A 438 32.44 5.70 -6.85
CA ASN A 438 33.57 6.35 -7.49
C ASN A 438 33.20 7.74 -8.04
N LYS A 439 34.17 8.51 -8.54
CA LYS A 439 33.93 9.86 -9.09
C LYS A 439 32.96 9.85 -10.28
N ASN A 440 33.01 8.83 -11.13
CA ASN A 440 32.09 8.70 -12.27
C ASN A 440 30.66 8.42 -11.83
N ASP A 441 30.49 7.55 -10.82
CA ASP A 441 29.17 7.31 -10.21
C ASP A 441 28.59 8.61 -9.62
N MET A 442 29.43 9.38 -8.91
CA MET A 442 29.04 10.66 -8.34
C MET A 442 28.60 11.67 -9.42
N LYS A 443 29.31 11.73 -10.56
CA LYS A 443 28.92 12.60 -11.67
C LYS A 443 27.57 12.22 -12.27
N GLN A 444 27.29 10.93 -12.39
CA GLN A 444 25.99 10.45 -12.86
C GLN A 444 24.88 10.79 -11.85
N ILE A 445 25.13 10.61 -10.55
CA ILE A 445 24.18 10.95 -9.48
C ILE A 445 23.86 12.46 -9.50
N VAL A 446 24.90 13.31 -9.60
CA VAL A 446 24.70 14.77 -9.74
C VAL A 446 23.84 15.09 -10.96
N THR A 447 24.07 14.40 -12.08
CA THR A 447 23.26 14.60 -13.29
C THR A 447 21.79 14.27 -13.08
N LEU A 448 21.48 13.18 -12.36
CA LEU A 448 20.10 12.82 -12.02
C LEU A 448 19.47 13.85 -11.08
N MET A 449 20.18 14.26 -10.01
CA MET A 449 19.67 15.25 -9.06
C MET A 449 19.42 16.61 -9.71
N LEU A 450 20.29 17.04 -10.61
CA LEU A 450 20.15 18.30 -11.35
C LEU A 450 19.02 18.23 -12.37
N LYS A 451 18.77 17.07 -12.95
CA LYS A 451 17.61 16.85 -13.82
C LYS A 451 16.30 17.01 -13.04
N ASP A 452 16.19 16.40 -11.85
CA ASP A 452 15.01 16.56 -10.99
C ASP A 452 14.77 18.04 -10.61
N LEU A 453 15.87 18.80 -10.35
CA LEU A 453 15.78 20.23 -10.10
C LEU A 453 15.28 21.00 -11.33
N THR A 454 15.84 20.70 -12.51
CA THR A 454 15.43 21.33 -13.78
C THR A 454 13.95 21.08 -14.08
N ASP A 455 13.49 19.84 -13.89
CA ASP A 455 12.10 19.45 -14.12
C ASP A 455 11.14 20.16 -13.12
N ARG A 456 11.56 20.34 -11.86
CA ARG A 456 10.81 21.12 -10.86
C ARG A 456 10.72 22.60 -11.22
N CYS A 457 11.84 23.23 -11.57
CA CYS A 457 11.87 24.64 -11.97
C CYS A 457 10.96 24.89 -13.18
N LYS A 458 11.00 24.00 -14.17
CA LYS A 458 10.15 24.09 -15.35
C LYS A 458 8.66 23.92 -15.04
N SER A 459 8.31 22.94 -14.20
CA SER A 459 6.90 22.63 -13.90
C SER A 459 6.24 23.63 -12.95
N GLN A 460 7.00 24.17 -11.97
CA GLN A 460 6.44 25.03 -10.91
C GLN A 460 6.62 26.51 -11.19
N MET A 461 7.76 26.88 -11.80
CA MET A 461 8.16 28.29 -11.98
C MET A 461 8.19 28.71 -13.45
N ASP A 462 8.07 27.75 -14.40
CA ASP A 462 8.20 27.98 -15.84
C ASP A 462 9.60 28.54 -16.22
N ILE A 463 10.63 28.16 -15.47
CA ILE A 463 12.04 28.55 -15.72
C ILE A 463 12.77 27.34 -16.30
N THR A 464 13.42 27.51 -17.44
CA THR A 464 14.20 26.45 -18.08
C THR A 464 15.67 26.58 -17.70
N LEU A 465 16.18 25.62 -16.89
CA LEU A 465 17.60 25.61 -16.50
C LEU A 465 18.42 24.75 -17.46
N GLN A 466 19.52 25.32 -18.00
CA GLN A 466 20.54 24.61 -18.75
C GLN A 466 21.84 24.54 -17.96
N ILE A 467 22.12 23.40 -17.35
CA ILE A 467 23.26 23.21 -16.45
C ILE A 467 24.44 22.62 -17.23
N ARG A 468 25.56 23.35 -17.28
CA ARG A 468 26.78 22.94 -17.97
C ARG A 468 27.53 21.84 -17.22
N ASP A 469 28.27 20.99 -17.94
CA ASP A 469 29.08 19.91 -17.35
C ASP A 469 30.18 20.42 -16.41
N SER A 470 30.65 21.67 -16.59
CA SER A 470 31.56 22.33 -15.66
C SER A 470 31.01 22.41 -14.24
N VAL A 471 29.70 22.70 -14.09
CA VAL A 471 29.03 22.77 -12.80
C VAL A 471 28.96 21.37 -12.15
N LYS A 472 28.65 20.33 -12.93
CA LYS A 472 28.63 18.95 -12.45
C LYS A 472 30.00 18.52 -11.92
N ASN A 473 31.06 18.80 -12.64
CA ASN A 473 32.43 18.49 -12.23
C ASN A 473 32.80 19.25 -10.95
N TYR A 474 32.49 20.56 -10.90
CA TYR A 474 32.74 21.42 -9.72
C TYR A 474 32.05 20.87 -8.46
N ILE A 475 30.78 20.48 -8.56
CA ILE A 475 30.03 19.90 -7.42
C ILE A 475 30.66 18.59 -6.96
N VAL A 476 31.04 17.71 -7.90
CA VAL A 476 31.69 16.43 -7.57
C VAL A 476 33.03 16.66 -6.88
N GLU A 477 33.90 17.54 -7.41
CA GLU A 477 35.21 17.82 -6.81
C GLU A 477 35.12 18.37 -5.39
N LYS A 478 34.14 19.26 -5.14
CA LYS A 478 33.94 19.88 -3.83
C LYS A 478 33.23 19.00 -2.79
N ALA A 479 32.45 18.03 -3.26
CA ALA A 479 31.62 17.19 -2.38
C ALA A 479 32.07 15.73 -2.34
N TYR A 480 33.15 15.34 -3.02
CA TYR A 480 33.61 13.96 -3.06
C TYR A 480 34.28 13.56 -1.73
N GLU A 481 33.56 12.82 -0.93
CA GLU A 481 34.03 12.19 0.30
C GLU A 481 33.63 10.72 0.32
N PRO A 482 34.60 9.77 0.18
CA PRO A 482 34.29 8.33 0.08
C PRO A 482 33.51 7.78 1.28
N LYS A 483 33.68 8.38 2.47
CA LYS A 483 33.02 7.94 3.72
C LYS A 483 31.52 8.25 3.76
N TYR A 484 31.08 9.32 3.10
CA TYR A 484 29.70 9.84 3.17
C TYR A 484 28.89 9.60 1.90
N GLY A 485 29.49 9.01 0.89
CA GLY A 485 28.83 8.71 -0.39
C GLY A 485 28.21 9.94 -1.05
N ALA A 486 26.97 9.80 -1.54
CA ALA A 486 26.27 10.87 -2.25
C ALA A 486 25.56 11.90 -1.34
N ARG A 487 25.54 11.73 -0.01
CA ARG A 487 24.86 12.69 0.90
C ARG A 487 25.40 14.12 0.79
N PRO A 488 26.72 14.36 0.74
CA PRO A 488 27.25 15.72 0.59
C PRO A 488 26.85 16.40 -0.71
N LEU A 489 26.64 15.65 -1.80
CA LEU A 489 26.23 16.19 -3.09
C LEU A 489 24.92 16.97 -3.01
N ARG A 490 23.91 16.43 -2.31
CA ARG A 490 22.61 17.08 -2.16
C ARG A 490 22.72 18.44 -1.46
N ARG A 491 23.48 18.47 -0.35
CA ARG A 491 23.72 19.72 0.38
C ARG A 491 24.48 20.73 -0.49
N LYS A 492 25.42 20.25 -1.30
CA LYS A 492 26.20 21.13 -2.19
C LYS A 492 25.34 21.69 -3.33
N ILE A 493 24.48 20.88 -3.93
CA ILE A 493 23.51 21.35 -4.94
C ILE A 493 22.58 22.39 -4.33
N GLN A 494 22.06 22.14 -3.13
CA GLN A 494 21.19 23.09 -2.43
C GLN A 494 21.91 24.44 -2.24
N ASN A 495 23.06 24.45 -1.58
CA ASN A 495 23.75 25.69 -1.23
C ASN A 495 24.31 26.46 -2.47
N GLU A 496 24.78 25.73 -3.49
CA GLU A 496 25.45 26.37 -4.64
C GLU A 496 24.51 26.67 -5.81
N ILE A 497 23.36 26.01 -5.87
CA ILE A 497 22.43 26.17 -7.00
C ILE A 497 21.06 26.62 -6.51
N GLU A 498 20.39 25.88 -5.60
CA GLU A 498 19.02 26.18 -5.21
C GLU A 498 18.94 27.52 -4.46
N ASP A 499 19.82 27.73 -3.46
CA ASP A 499 19.82 28.96 -2.65
C ASP A 499 20.21 30.18 -3.52
N GLN A 500 21.25 30.05 -4.36
CA GLN A 500 21.68 31.16 -5.23
C GLN A 500 20.63 31.46 -6.31
N LEU A 501 20.00 30.44 -6.90
CA LEU A 501 18.92 30.66 -7.86
C LEU A 501 17.72 31.36 -7.20
N ALA A 502 17.42 31.04 -5.96
CA ALA A 502 16.35 31.70 -5.21
C ALA A 502 16.67 33.21 -4.99
N GLU A 503 17.93 33.55 -4.68
CA GLU A 503 18.36 34.96 -4.56
C GLU A 503 18.25 35.70 -5.91
N GLU A 504 18.69 35.09 -7.02
CA GLU A 504 18.60 35.72 -8.36
C GLU A 504 17.13 35.92 -8.80
N ILE A 505 16.22 35.05 -8.39
CA ILE A 505 14.78 35.21 -8.63
C ILE A 505 14.21 36.35 -7.75
N LEU A 506 14.57 36.40 -6.46
CA LEU A 506 14.12 37.45 -5.54
C LEU A 506 14.65 38.85 -5.94
N ASP A 507 15.86 38.92 -6.44
CA ASP A 507 16.44 40.14 -6.99
C ASP A 507 15.81 40.58 -8.34
N GLY A 508 14.93 39.75 -8.91
CA GLY A 508 14.25 40.03 -10.18
C GLY A 508 15.13 39.89 -11.42
N LYS A 509 16.33 39.28 -11.28
CA LYS A 509 17.26 39.02 -12.39
C LYS A 509 16.82 37.83 -13.24
N VAL A 510 16.16 36.84 -12.61
CA VAL A 510 15.53 35.68 -13.25
C VAL A 510 14.02 35.78 -13.12
N LYS A 511 13.30 35.72 -14.22
CA LYS A 511 11.85 35.86 -14.28
C LYS A 511 11.20 34.59 -14.81
N LYS A 512 9.89 34.49 -14.59
CA LYS A 512 9.08 33.42 -15.15
C LYS A 512 9.13 33.44 -16.69
N GLY A 513 9.44 32.31 -17.31
CA GLY A 513 9.59 32.13 -18.75
C GLY A 513 11.04 32.21 -19.24
N ASP A 514 12.00 32.58 -18.36
CA ASP A 514 13.40 32.74 -18.74
C ASP A 514 14.12 31.39 -18.96
N GLU A 515 15.08 31.42 -19.89
CA GLU A 515 16.04 30.34 -20.08
C GLU A 515 17.35 30.74 -19.40
N VAL A 516 17.75 30.00 -18.36
CA VAL A 516 18.92 30.30 -17.51
C VAL A 516 20.01 29.28 -17.73
N ILE A 517 21.21 29.76 -18.12
CA ILE A 517 22.40 28.93 -18.25
C ILE A 517 23.19 28.97 -16.94
N VAL A 518 23.39 27.81 -16.34
CA VAL A 518 24.19 27.66 -15.12
C VAL A 518 25.60 27.19 -15.51
N THR A 519 26.60 27.97 -15.19
CA THR A 519 28.01 27.70 -15.51
C THR A 519 28.92 27.98 -14.32
N THR A 520 30.20 27.65 -14.42
CA THR A 520 31.21 27.97 -13.39
C THR A 520 32.21 28.98 -13.90
N LYS A 521 32.38 30.09 -13.16
CA LYS A 521 33.42 31.09 -13.39
C LYS A 521 34.22 31.32 -12.10
N LYS A 522 35.55 31.35 -12.18
CA LYS A 522 36.44 31.59 -11.01
C LYS A 522 36.10 30.74 -9.78
N ASN A 523 35.79 29.45 -9.99
CA ASN A 523 35.48 28.50 -8.91
C ASN A 523 34.18 28.82 -8.13
N ALA A 524 33.22 29.51 -8.78
CA ALA A 524 31.87 29.78 -8.27
C ALA A 524 30.82 29.48 -9.35
N VAL A 525 29.62 29.14 -8.94
CA VAL A 525 28.48 28.95 -9.85
C VAL A 525 27.93 30.31 -10.25
N VAL A 526 27.62 30.51 -11.52
CA VAL A 526 27.09 31.76 -12.08
C VAL A 526 25.88 31.43 -12.94
N PHE A 527 24.84 32.28 -12.82
CA PHE A 527 23.61 32.19 -13.58
C PHE A 527 23.63 33.28 -14.68
N GLU A 528 23.39 32.87 -15.91
CA GLU A 528 23.31 33.77 -17.06
C GLU A 528 21.95 33.60 -17.71
N VAL A 529 21.12 34.65 -17.70
CA VAL A 529 19.87 34.65 -18.43
C VAL A 529 20.17 34.81 -19.91
N LYS A 530 19.64 33.93 -20.73
CA LYS A 530 19.77 33.99 -22.17
C LYS A 530 18.84 35.09 -22.68
N GLU A 531 19.41 36.21 -23.11
CA GLU A 531 18.65 37.25 -23.81
C GLU A 531 17.94 36.63 -25.02
N GLN A 532 16.61 36.84 -25.08
CA GLN A 532 15.76 36.38 -26.18
C GLN A 532 16.08 37.07 -27.49
#